data_bc65693312ac123e3ef81c10cb0a5842
#
_entry.id   bc65693312ac123e3ef81c10cb0a5842
#
_cell.length_a   1.000
_cell.length_b   1.000
_cell.length_c   1.000
_cell.angle_alpha   90.00
_cell.angle_beta   90.00
_cell.angle_gamma   90.00
#
_symmetry.space_group_name_H-M   'P 1'
#
loop_
_entity.id
_entity.type
_entity.pdbx_description
1 polymer ?
#
loop_
_entity_poly.entity_id
_entity_poly.type
_entity_poly.pdbx_seq_one_letter_code
_entity_poly.pdbx_strand_id
1 'polypeptide(L)'
;LPEAVMMAGLGGFKVVSVDYRMPPEAYFPAALDDGVTVYRNLLKSNDAKNIAIFGTSAGGALTLEIVLKAKQLGLPVPAAIAPGTPMSDVTKVGDTFYANELVDNVLVSRDGFCDAAAKVYANGADMKDPLLSPVYGDMAGFPPTILTSGTRDLLLSNTVRVHRKLRQAGVEAVLQVYEGQSHAHYLRDDSAPETREVFGEIAGFFGKHMAK
;
A
#
# COMPACT_ATOMS: atom_id res chain seq x y z
N LEU A 1 10.15 -12.12 3.22
CA LEU A 1 8.74 -11.76 3.08
C LEU A 1 8.19 -12.35 1.78
N PRO A 2 7.02 -13.01 1.81
CA PRO A 2 6.44 -13.66 0.61
C PRO A 2 6.32 -12.71 -0.58
N GLU A 3 5.82 -11.50 -0.37
CA GLU A 3 5.68 -10.47 -1.42
C GLU A 3 6.99 -10.19 -2.16
N ALA A 4 8.10 -10.02 -1.41
CA ALA A 4 9.40 -9.74 -1.99
C ALA A 4 9.90 -10.90 -2.87
N VAL A 5 9.68 -12.14 -2.42
CA VAL A 5 10.05 -13.35 -3.16
C VAL A 5 9.24 -13.48 -4.44
N MET A 6 7.92 -13.27 -4.36
CA MET A 6 7.02 -13.33 -5.52
C MET A 6 7.38 -12.26 -6.55
N MET A 7 7.59 -11.02 -6.13
CA MET A 7 7.97 -9.92 -7.04
C MET A 7 9.35 -10.13 -7.65
N ALA A 8 10.32 -10.64 -6.90
CA ALA A 8 11.64 -10.99 -7.46
C ALA A 8 11.52 -12.13 -8.48
N GLY A 9 10.75 -13.18 -8.15
CA GLY A 9 10.62 -14.38 -9.01
C GLY A 9 9.82 -14.12 -10.29
N LEU A 10 8.66 -13.47 -10.19
CA LEU A 10 7.77 -13.23 -11.33
C LEU A 10 8.21 -12.06 -12.20
N GLY A 11 8.75 -11.00 -11.58
CA GLY A 11 9.14 -9.79 -12.29
C GLY A 11 10.61 -9.72 -12.67
N GLY A 12 11.46 -10.59 -12.12
CA GLY A 12 12.90 -10.50 -12.30
C GLY A 12 13.53 -9.25 -11.68
N PHE A 13 12.84 -8.62 -10.73
CA PHE A 13 13.28 -7.38 -10.09
C PHE A 13 14.26 -7.65 -8.96
N LYS A 14 15.21 -6.72 -8.77
CA LYS A 14 15.95 -6.62 -7.52
C LYS A 14 15.01 -5.98 -6.47
N VAL A 15 14.68 -6.71 -5.42
CA VAL A 15 13.77 -6.24 -4.37
C VAL A 15 14.55 -5.88 -3.11
N VAL A 16 14.26 -4.71 -2.56
CA VAL A 16 14.74 -4.26 -1.25
C VAL A 16 13.57 -4.25 -0.29
N SER A 17 13.60 -5.13 0.69
CA SER A 17 12.60 -5.18 1.77
C SER A 17 13.03 -4.27 2.91
N VAL A 18 12.14 -3.34 3.30
CA VAL A 18 12.41 -2.40 4.39
C VAL A 18 11.93 -3.00 5.70
N ASP A 19 12.87 -3.20 6.63
CA ASP A 19 12.58 -3.57 8.02
C ASP A 19 12.35 -2.28 8.82
N TYR A 20 11.14 -1.73 8.69
CA TYR A 20 10.78 -0.46 9.32
C TYR A 20 10.42 -0.64 10.80
N ARG A 21 10.73 0.37 11.60
CA ARG A 21 10.45 0.39 13.04
C ARG A 21 8.95 0.42 13.32
N MET A 22 8.54 -0.32 14.34
CA MET A 22 7.14 -0.48 14.76
C MET A 22 6.98 -0.32 16.28
N PRO A 23 5.77 -0.08 16.78
CA PRO A 23 5.50 -0.16 18.21
C PRO A 23 5.88 -1.55 18.79
N PRO A 24 6.39 -1.62 20.02
CA PRO A 24 6.51 -0.52 20.99
C PRO A 24 7.79 0.32 20.87
N GLU A 25 8.75 -0.07 20.01
CA GLU A 25 10.06 0.60 19.90
C GLU A 25 9.94 1.99 19.28
N ALA A 26 9.00 2.16 18.32
CA ALA A 26 8.78 3.43 17.66
C ALA A 26 7.32 3.56 17.17
N TYR A 27 6.87 4.79 17.05
CA TYR A 27 5.51 5.14 16.64
C TYR A 27 5.55 6.03 15.39
N PHE A 28 4.36 6.41 14.89
CA PHE A 28 4.27 7.38 13.79
C PHE A 28 5.10 8.65 14.10
N PRO A 29 5.92 9.15 13.16
CA PRO A 29 6.07 8.72 11.76
C PRO A 29 7.27 7.79 11.48
N ALA A 30 7.80 7.05 12.44
CA ALA A 30 9.07 6.32 12.31
C ALA A 30 9.12 5.36 11.11
N ALA A 31 8.06 4.57 10.87
CA ALA A 31 8.01 3.64 9.74
C ALA A 31 8.07 4.40 8.39
N LEU A 32 7.38 5.53 8.28
CA LEU A 32 7.44 6.39 7.11
C LEU A 32 8.85 6.97 6.91
N ASP A 33 9.49 7.46 7.97
CA ASP A 33 10.84 8.02 7.92
C ASP A 33 11.87 6.97 7.47
N ASP A 34 11.71 5.72 7.92
CA ASP A 34 12.55 4.60 7.48
C ASP A 34 12.36 4.31 5.99
N GLY A 35 11.10 4.22 5.51
CA GLY A 35 10.77 4.03 4.11
C GLY A 35 11.33 5.14 3.22
N VAL A 36 11.17 6.40 3.62
CA VAL A 36 11.71 7.57 2.91
C VAL A 36 13.24 7.56 2.91
N THR A 37 13.87 7.14 4.00
CA THR A 37 15.34 7.03 4.09
C THR A 37 15.87 6.00 3.09
N VAL A 38 15.23 4.83 2.99
CA VAL A 38 15.60 3.81 2.00
C VAL A 38 15.39 4.35 0.59
N TYR A 39 14.24 4.99 0.31
CA TYR A 39 13.95 5.57 -0.99
C TYR A 39 15.02 6.61 -1.41
N ARG A 40 15.36 7.55 -0.51
CA ARG A 40 16.45 8.52 -0.75
C ARG A 40 17.79 7.85 -1.04
N ASN A 41 18.12 6.76 -0.35
CA ASN A 41 19.35 6.05 -0.59
C ASN A 41 19.35 5.35 -1.96
N LEU A 42 18.22 4.78 -2.37
CA LEU A 42 18.09 4.20 -3.71
C LEU A 42 18.26 5.24 -4.81
N LEU A 43 17.74 6.44 -4.64
CA LEU A 43 17.88 7.55 -5.59
C LEU A 43 19.34 8.02 -5.80
N LYS A 44 20.27 7.69 -4.91
CA LYS A 44 21.70 8.03 -5.09
C LYS A 44 22.37 7.21 -6.20
N SER A 45 21.83 6.03 -6.51
CA SER A 45 22.42 5.08 -7.47
C SER A 45 21.44 4.60 -8.54
N ASN A 46 20.17 5.02 -8.47
CA ASN A 46 19.14 4.63 -9.43
C ASN A 46 18.33 5.86 -9.83
N ASP A 47 17.94 5.94 -11.09
CA ASP A 47 16.94 6.90 -11.53
C ASP A 47 15.55 6.51 -10.96
N ALA A 48 14.74 7.48 -10.55
CA ALA A 48 13.41 7.22 -10.02
C ALA A 48 12.51 6.43 -11.00
N LYS A 49 12.73 6.60 -12.31
CA LYS A 49 12.02 5.83 -13.35
C LYS A 49 12.37 4.34 -13.37
N ASN A 50 13.37 3.91 -12.60
CA ASN A 50 13.77 2.51 -12.43
C ASN A 50 13.42 1.98 -11.03
N ILE A 51 12.65 2.73 -10.24
CA ILE A 51 12.21 2.35 -8.90
C ILE A 51 10.69 2.24 -8.90
N ALA A 52 10.18 1.11 -8.41
CA ALA A 52 8.77 0.95 -8.05
C ALA A 52 8.66 0.64 -6.55
N ILE A 53 7.52 0.99 -5.94
CA ILE A 53 7.25 0.73 -4.52
C ILE A 53 5.98 -0.09 -4.40
N PHE A 54 5.99 -1.11 -3.56
CA PHE A 54 4.82 -1.94 -3.27
C PHE A 54 4.77 -2.35 -1.81
N GLY A 55 3.61 -2.74 -1.38
CA GLY A 55 3.39 -3.28 -0.03
C GLY A 55 1.91 -3.54 0.20
N THR A 56 1.60 -4.35 1.21
CA THR A 56 0.25 -4.77 1.55
C THR A 56 -0.17 -4.25 2.91
N SER A 57 -1.45 -3.89 3.09
CA SER A 57 -2.04 -3.46 4.37
C SER A 57 -1.39 -2.17 4.90
N ALA A 58 -0.71 -2.23 6.05
CA ALA A 58 0.12 -1.13 6.55
C ALA A 58 1.23 -0.76 5.54
N GLY A 59 1.87 -1.77 4.89
CA GLY A 59 2.82 -1.54 3.82
C GLY A 59 2.21 -0.87 2.58
N GLY A 60 0.94 -1.17 2.29
CA GLY A 60 0.17 -0.48 1.25
C GLY A 60 -0.09 0.99 1.58
N ALA A 61 -0.38 1.31 2.85
CA ALA A 61 -0.48 2.69 3.33
C ALA A 61 0.87 3.41 3.21
N LEU A 62 1.95 2.80 3.73
CA LEU A 62 3.31 3.33 3.63
C LEU A 62 3.73 3.58 2.17
N THR A 63 3.32 2.74 1.22
CA THR A 63 3.57 2.96 -0.21
C THR A 63 3.01 4.30 -0.69
N LEU A 64 1.80 4.66 -0.27
CA LEU A 64 1.17 5.95 -0.59
C LEU A 64 1.82 7.11 0.20
N GLU A 65 2.08 6.90 1.48
CA GLU A 65 2.69 7.89 2.38
C GLU A 65 4.10 8.28 1.93
N ILE A 66 4.92 7.33 1.47
CA ILE A 66 6.25 7.59 0.92
C ILE A 66 6.16 8.52 -0.29
N VAL A 67 5.18 8.31 -1.18
CA VAL A 67 4.99 9.21 -2.35
C VAL A 67 4.57 10.61 -1.89
N LEU A 68 3.62 10.73 -0.95
CA LEU A 68 3.22 12.02 -0.39
C LEU A 68 4.42 12.74 0.23
N LYS A 69 5.22 12.03 1.02
CA LYS A 69 6.40 12.60 1.68
C LYS A 69 7.50 12.96 0.67
N ALA A 70 7.71 12.13 -0.35
CA ALA A 70 8.66 12.43 -1.43
C ALA A 70 8.29 13.74 -2.14
N LYS A 71 7.01 13.95 -2.47
CA LYS A 71 6.50 15.20 -3.04
C LYS A 71 6.76 16.41 -2.12
N GLN A 72 6.46 16.28 -0.82
CA GLN A 72 6.73 17.35 0.16
C GLN A 72 8.21 17.74 0.23
N LEU A 73 9.09 16.76 0.02
CA LEU A 73 10.55 16.94 0.08
C LEU A 73 11.16 17.32 -1.27
N GLY A 74 10.36 17.48 -2.33
CA GLY A 74 10.85 17.76 -3.69
C GLY A 74 11.68 16.62 -4.29
N LEU A 75 11.51 15.38 -3.80
CA LEU A 75 12.15 14.21 -4.40
C LEU A 75 11.36 13.76 -5.63
N PRO A 76 12.03 13.19 -6.65
CA PRO A 76 11.32 12.56 -7.75
C PRO A 76 10.46 11.40 -7.24
N VAL A 77 9.27 11.24 -7.81
CA VAL A 77 8.38 10.11 -7.50
C VAL A 77 8.82 8.84 -8.23
N PRO A 78 8.52 7.62 -7.72
CA PRO A 78 8.87 6.38 -8.39
C PRO A 78 8.13 6.21 -9.72
N ALA A 79 8.57 5.27 -10.55
CA ALA A 79 7.98 4.97 -11.86
C ALA A 79 6.54 4.44 -11.73
N ALA A 80 6.27 3.63 -10.72
CA ALA A 80 4.96 3.05 -10.43
C ALA A 80 4.86 2.64 -8.96
N ILE A 81 3.63 2.45 -8.46
CA ILE A 81 3.39 1.90 -7.13
C ILE A 81 2.27 0.86 -7.14
N ALA A 82 2.35 -0.08 -6.17
CA ALA A 82 1.32 -1.11 -5.99
C ALA A 82 0.91 -1.21 -4.50
N PRO A 83 0.01 -0.33 -4.02
CA PRO A 83 -0.55 -0.44 -2.69
C PRO A 83 -1.64 -1.53 -2.66
N GLY A 84 -1.31 -2.68 -2.09
CA GLY A 84 -2.24 -3.79 -1.89
C GLY A 84 -3.09 -3.59 -0.64
N THR A 85 -4.40 -3.63 -0.79
CA THR A 85 -5.37 -3.48 0.30
C THR A 85 -4.93 -2.50 1.41
N PRO A 86 -4.61 -1.23 1.02
CA PRO A 86 -3.94 -0.28 1.90
C PRO A 86 -4.84 0.13 3.06
N MET A 87 -4.32 0.16 4.28
CA MET A 87 -4.96 0.83 5.41
C MET A 87 -4.81 2.36 5.24
N SER A 88 -5.41 2.89 4.18
CA SER A 88 -5.25 4.29 3.76
C SER A 88 -6.07 5.30 4.57
N ASP A 89 -6.89 4.82 5.49
CA ASP A 89 -7.67 5.60 6.45
C ASP A 89 -7.71 4.85 7.78
N VAL A 90 -6.99 5.35 8.77
CA VAL A 90 -6.96 4.75 10.10
C VAL A 90 -8.18 5.16 10.96
N THR A 91 -9.08 6.00 10.44
CA THR A 91 -10.39 6.26 11.04
C THR A 91 -11.40 5.19 10.64
N LYS A 92 -12.59 5.19 11.23
CA LYS A 92 -13.65 4.21 10.90
C LYS A 92 -14.57 4.75 9.80
N VAL A 93 -14.00 5.06 8.61
CA VAL A 93 -14.76 5.59 7.47
C VAL A 93 -14.67 4.64 6.27
N GLY A 94 -15.81 4.06 5.90
CA GLY A 94 -15.96 3.18 4.75
C GLY A 94 -17.04 2.13 4.98
N ASP A 95 -17.83 1.84 3.94
CA ASP A 95 -18.98 0.94 4.03
C ASP A 95 -18.54 -0.50 4.39
N THR A 96 -17.39 -0.94 3.87
CA THR A 96 -16.92 -2.32 4.09
C THR A 96 -16.48 -2.60 5.52
N PHE A 97 -16.21 -1.58 6.33
CA PHE A 97 -16.01 -1.77 7.77
C PHE A 97 -17.27 -2.29 8.48
N TYR A 98 -18.44 -2.12 7.89
CA TYR A 98 -19.71 -2.61 8.39
C TYR A 98 -20.23 -3.80 7.57
N ALA A 99 -20.19 -3.70 6.24
CA ALA A 99 -20.72 -4.74 5.35
C ALA A 99 -19.89 -6.03 5.39
N ASN A 100 -18.58 -5.93 5.57
CA ASN A 100 -17.67 -7.08 5.62
C ASN A 100 -17.26 -7.48 7.05
N GLU A 101 -17.85 -6.85 8.07
CA GLU A 101 -17.63 -7.27 9.46
C GLU A 101 -18.05 -8.73 9.64
N LEU A 102 -17.19 -9.54 10.25
CA LEU A 102 -17.32 -11.00 10.41
C LEU A 102 -17.33 -11.79 9.07
N VAL A 103 -17.29 -11.12 7.92
CA VAL A 103 -17.15 -11.75 6.61
C VAL A 103 -15.67 -11.84 6.20
N ASP A 104 -14.90 -10.81 6.50
CA ASP A 104 -13.44 -10.85 6.42
C ASP A 104 -12.89 -11.80 7.48
N ASN A 105 -12.32 -12.93 7.05
CA ASN A 105 -11.78 -13.94 7.98
C ASN A 105 -10.34 -13.66 8.45
N VAL A 106 -9.78 -12.51 8.07
CA VAL A 106 -8.43 -12.08 8.44
C VAL A 106 -8.47 -10.96 9.48
N LEU A 107 -9.12 -9.86 9.14
CA LEU A 107 -9.26 -8.69 10.03
C LEU A 107 -10.49 -8.81 10.96
N VAL A 108 -11.49 -9.57 10.55
CA VAL A 108 -12.72 -9.89 11.26
C VAL A 108 -13.60 -8.67 11.51
N SER A 109 -13.08 -7.65 12.21
CA SER A 109 -13.80 -6.41 12.55
C SER A 109 -12.84 -5.23 12.56
N ARG A 110 -13.34 -4.03 12.25
CA ARG A 110 -12.58 -2.79 12.44
C ARG A 110 -12.39 -2.49 13.93
N ASP A 111 -13.41 -2.75 14.75
CA ASP A 111 -13.34 -2.59 16.19
C ASP A 111 -12.52 -3.74 16.80
N GLY A 112 -11.66 -3.44 17.75
CA GLY A 112 -10.72 -4.42 18.31
C GLY A 112 -9.30 -4.23 17.79
N PHE A 113 -8.72 -5.27 17.14
CA PHE A 113 -7.30 -5.24 16.75
C PHE A 113 -6.94 -4.08 15.82
N CYS A 114 -7.72 -3.84 14.76
CA CYS A 114 -7.42 -2.78 13.80
C CYS A 114 -7.48 -1.39 14.44
N ASP A 115 -8.48 -1.13 15.29
CA ASP A 115 -8.62 0.13 16.01
C ASP A 115 -7.49 0.33 17.02
N ALA A 116 -7.19 -0.71 17.80
CA ALA A 116 -6.12 -0.68 18.78
C ALA A 116 -4.76 -0.44 18.11
N ALA A 117 -4.44 -1.18 17.04
CA ALA A 117 -3.20 -1.02 16.29
C ALA A 117 -3.05 0.39 15.70
N ALA A 118 -4.12 0.92 15.10
CA ALA A 118 -4.14 2.27 14.55
C ALA A 118 -3.87 3.34 15.63
N LYS A 119 -4.52 3.24 16.79
CA LYS A 119 -4.34 4.17 17.93
C LYS A 119 -2.93 4.08 18.51
N VAL A 120 -2.42 2.86 18.69
CA VAL A 120 -1.06 2.64 19.21
C VAL A 120 -0.03 3.23 18.24
N TYR A 121 -0.15 2.95 16.95
CA TYR A 121 0.78 3.48 15.94
C TYR A 121 0.71 5.01 15.84
N ALA A 122 -0.51 5.57 15.83
CA ALA A 122 -0.71 7.02 15.75
C ALA A 122 -0.12 7.78 16.95
N ASN A 123 -0.09 7.17 18.14
CA ASN A 123 0.47 7.72 19.36
C ASN A 123 0.02 9.19 19.64
N GLY A 124 -1.27 9.46 19.46
CA GLY A 124 -1.86 10.79 19.66
C GLY A 124 -1.79 11.74 18.47
N ALA A 125 -1.20 11.34 17.34
CA ALA A 125 -1.26 12.12 16.11
C ALA A 125 -2.69 12.20 15.56
N ASP A 126 -2.97 13.23 14.75
CA ASP A 126 -4.25 13.37 14.06
C ASP A 126 -4.46 12.18 13.12
N MET A 127 -5.51 11.40 13.38
CA MET A 127 -5.88 10.23 12.58
C MET A 127 -6.20 10.58 11.12
N LYS A 128 -6.40 11.86 10.81
CA LYS A 128 -6.61 12.37 9.44
C LYS A 128 -5.37 13.02 8.84
N ASP A 129 -4.23 12.99 9.53
CA ASP A 129 -2.97 13.44 8.93
C ASP A 129 -2.73 12.66 7.62
N PRO A 130 -2.50 13.32 6.48
CA PRO A 130 -2.25 12.66 5.20
C PRO A 130 -1.05 11.72 5.18
N LEU A 131 -0.11 11.87 6.11
CA LEU A 131 1.04 10.98 6.25
C LEU A 131 0.78 9.77 7.16
N LEU A 132 -0.43 9.68 7.74
CA LEU A 132 -0.95 8.55 8.51
C LEU A 132 -2.17 7.92 7.85
N SER A 133 -3.01 8.74 7.23
CA SER A 133 -4.21 8.35 6.47
C SER A 133 -4.12 8.93 5.06
N PRO A 134 -3.35 8.31 4.16
CA PRO A 134 -3.01 8.88 2.85
C PRO A 134 -4.20 9.15 1.94
N VAL A 135 -5.37 8.59 2.21
CA VAL A 135 -6.60 8.93 1.49
C VAL A 135 -6.97 10.42 1.63
N TYR A 136 -6.53 11.12 2.66
CA TYR A 136 -6.75 12.57 2.83
C TYR A 136 -5.70 13.42 2.11
N GLY A 137 -4.62 12.80 1.58
CA GLY A 137 -3.54 13.50 0.89
C GLY A 137 -3.90 13.97 -0.52
N ASP A 138 -3.09 14.86 -1.08
CA ASP A 138 -3.18 15.29 -2.47
C ASP A 138 -2.53 14.26 -3.40
N MET A 139 -3.35 13.66 -4.28
CA MET A 139 -2.92 12.64 -5.24
C MET A 139 -2.43 13.24 -6.59
N ALA A 140 -2.45 14.55 -6.80
CA ALA A 140 -1.92 15.14 -8.01
C ALA A 140 -0.42 14.82 -8.17
N GLY A 141 0.00 14.40 -9.37
CA GLY A 141 1.38 14.03 -9.64
C GLY A 141 1.85 12.71 -9.02
N PHE A 142 0.94 11.88 -8.53
CA PHE A 142 1.26 10.49 -8.17
C PHE A 142 1.70 9.70 -9.41
N PRO A 143 2.57 8.68 -9.24
CA PRO A 143 2.94 7.79 -10.32
C PRO A 143 1.77 6.87 -10.71
N PRO A 144 1.82 6.21 -11.87
CA PRO A 144 0.94 5.11 -12.21
C PRO A 144 0.79 4.12 -11.07
N THR A 145 -0.44 3.75 -10.75
CA THR A 145 -0.76 2.99 -9.53
C THR A 145 -1.66 1.79 -9.85
N ILE A 146 -1.30 0.60 -9.37
CA ILE A 146 -2.15 -0.58 -9.37
C ILE A 146 -2.53 -0.94 -7.92
N LEU A 147 -3.84 -1.01 -7.65
CA LEU A 147 -4.37 -1.36 -6.32
C LEU A 147 -5.01 -2.74 -6.37
N THR A 148 -4.87 -3.48 -5.28
CA THR A 148 -5.45 -4.83 -5.13
C THR A 148 -6.28 -4.91 -3.86
N SER A 149 -7.44 -5.58 -3.90
CA SER A 149 -8.27 -5.89 -2.74
C SER A 149 -9.14 -7.13 -3.04
N GLY A 150 -9.97 -7.53 -2.09
CA GLY A 150 -10.95 -8.60 -2.26
C GLY A 150 -12.36 -8.16 -1.92
N THR A 151 -13.38 -8.87 -2.42
CA THR A 151 -14.79 -8.51 -2.16
C THR A 151 -15.18 -8.68 -0.69
N ARG A 152 -14.46 -9.50 0.08
CA ARG A 152 -14.68 -9.71 1.52
C ARG A 152 -13.75 -8.89 2.42
N ASP A 153 -12.84 -8.12 1.83
CA ASP A 153 -11.84 -7.35 2.57
C ASP A 153 -12.48 -6.16 3.30
N LEU A 154 -12.21 -6.02 4.60
CA LEU A 154 -12.62 -4.85 5.39
C LEU A 154 -12.05 -3.54 4.82
N LEU A 155 -10.87 -3.57 4.19
CA LEU A 155 -10.21 -2.39 3.62
C LEU A 155 -10.58 -2.13 2.15
N LEU A 156 -11.57 -2.83 1.58
CA LEU A 156 -12.02 -2.58 0.21
C LEU A 156 -12.46 -1.11 0.02
N SER A 157 -13.23 -0.53 0.95
CA SER A 157 -13.61 0.89 0.88
C SER A 157 -12.39 1.82 0.91
N ASN A 158 -11.37 1.50 1.69
CA ASN A 158 -10.10 2.24 1.71
C ASN A 158 -9.45 2.23 0.32
N THR A 159 -9.35 1.06 -0.27
CA THR A 159 -8.78 0.84 -1.61
C THR A 159 -9.56 1.59 -2.70
N VAL A 160 -10.89 1.48 -2.69
CA VAL A 160 -11.78 2.16 -3.65
C VAL A 160 -11.68 3.68 -3.53
N ARG A 161 -11.63 4.21 -2.31
CA ARG A 161 -11.51 5.66 -2.07
C ARG A 161 -10.19 6.21 -2.60
N VAL A 162 -9.08 5.52 -2.38
CA VAL A 162 -7.77 5.88 -2.95
C VAL A 162 -7.81 5.82 -4.48
N HIS A 163 -8.32 4.72 -5.05
CA HIS A 163 -8.46 4.60 -6.50
C HIS A 163 -9.24 5.77 -7.11
N ARG A 164 -10.38 6.11 -6.51
CA ARG A 164 -11.20 7.25 -7.01
C ARG A 164 -10.47 8.58 -6.95
N LYS A 165 -9.73 8.84 -5.86
CA LYS A 165 -8.94 10.08 -5.73
C LYS A 165 -7.80 10.15 -6.74
N LEU A 166 -7.08 9.05 -6.97
CA LEU A 166 -6.05 8.97 -8.02
C LEU A 166 -6.64 9.29 -9.39
N ARG A 167 -7.78 8.67 -9.75
CA ARG A 167 -8.49 8.93 -11.02
C ARG A 167 -8.94 10.38 -11.15
N GLN A 168 -9.46 10.97 -10.08
CA GLN A 168 -9.87 12.39 -10.05
C GLN A 168 -8.69 13.33 -10.22
N ALA A 169 -7.50 12.94 -9.75
CA ALA A 169 -6.25 13.66 -9.94
C ALA A 169 -5.59 13.45 -11.31
N GLY A 170 -6.23 12.69 -12.21
CA GLY A 170 -5.71 12.40 -13.55
C GLY A 170 -4.61 11.33 -13.59
N VAL A 171 -4.41 10.60 -12.49
CA VAL A 171 -3.42 9.53 -12.41
C VAL A 171 -3.94 8.26 -13.09
N GLU A 172 -3.08 7.57 -13.84
CA GLU A 172 -3.36 6.21 -14.32
C GLU A 172 -3.46 5.29 -13.10
N ALA A 173 -4.67 4.81 -12.80
CA ALA A 173 -4.93 3.94 -11.67
C ALA A 173 -5.76 2.72 -12.10
N VAL A 174 -5.22 1.53 -11.84
CA VAL A 174 -5.85 0.22 -12.03
C VAL A 174 -6.34 -0.29 -10.68
N LEU A 175 -7.49 -0.93 -10.65
CA LEU A 175 -8.05 -1.56 -9.47
C LEU A 175 -8.35 -3.02 -9.76
N GLN A 176 -7.72 -3.92 -9.02
CA GLN A 176 -7.98 -5.35 -9.01
C GLN A 176 -8.81 -5.70 -7.77
N VAL A 177 -9.96 -6.34 -7.96
CA VAL A 177 -10.80 -6.83 -6.85
C VAL A 177 -11.11 -8.29 -7.08
N TYR A 178 -10.60 -9.15 -6.22
CA TYR A 178 -10.75 -10.60 -6.32
C TYR A 178 -11.98 -11.09 -5.57
N GLU A 179 -12.81 -11.87 -6.26
CA GLU A 179 -14.05 -12.41 -5.69
C GLU A 179 -13.76 -13.38 -4.55
N GLY A 180 -14.50 -13.20 -3.44
CA GLY A 180 -14.42 -14.07 -2.27
C GLY A 180 -13.16 -13.93 -1.42
N GLN A 181 -12.19 -13.07 -1.82
CA GLN A 181 -10.94 -12.87 -1.08
C GLN A 181 -11.13 -11.91 0.08
N SER A 182 -10.66 -12.31 1.26
CA SER A 182 -10.54 -11.47 2.45
C SER A 182 -9.26 -10.63 2.41
N HIS A 183 -9.02 -9.84 3.43
CA HIS A 183 -7.85 -8.97 3.55
C HIS A 183 -6.54 -9.72 3.30
N ALA A 184 -5.76 -9.24 2.33
CA ALA A 184 -4.43 -9.78 1.99
C ALA A 184 -4.40 -11.30 1.76
N HIS A 185 -5.51 -11.92 1.33
CA HIS A 185 -5.62 -13.36 1.18
C HIS A 185 -4.62 -13.89 0.14
N TYR A 186 -4.29 -13.11 -0.87
CA TYR A 186 -3.27 -13.42 -1.87
C TYR A 186 -1.83 -13.58 -1.34
N LEU A 187 -1.59 -13.34 -0.03
CA LEU A 187 -0.30 -13.57 0.61
C LEU A 187 -0.21 -14.92 1.34
N ARG A 188 -1.31 -15.67 1.44
CA ARG A 188 -1.39 -16.84 2.34
C ARG A 188 -0.93 -18.14 1.70
N ASP A 189 -1.07 -18.26 0.39
CA ASP A 189 -0.71 -19.46 -0.37
C ASP A 189 -0.05 -19.05 -1.69
N ASP A 190 1.26 -19.21 -1.77
CA ASP A 190 2.07 -18.86 -2.94
C ASP A 190 1.82 -19.81 -4.14
N SER A 191 1.19 -20.95 -3.90
CA SER A 191 0.77 -21.90 -4.92
C SER A 191 -0.59 -21.57 -5.54
N ALA A 192 -1.42 -20.75 -4.86
CA ALA A 192 -2.75 -20.40 -5.31
C ALA A 192 -2.71 -19.64 -6.65
N PRO A 193 -3.62 -19.95 -7.59
CA PRO A 193 -3.71 -19.24 -8.86
C PRO A 193 -3.87 -17.73 -8.69
N GLU A 194 -4.72 -17.31 -7.78
CA GLU A 194 -5.00 -15.90 -7.49
C GLU A 194 -3.77 -15.15 -7.00
N THR A 195 -2.93 -15.79 -6.18
CA THR A 195 -1.65 -15.20 -5.73
C THR A 195 -0.74 -14.93 -6.90
N ARG A 196 -0.59 -15.91 -7.79
CA ARG A 196 0.24 -15.77 -8.99
C ARG A 196 -0.31 -14.73 -9.96
N GLU A 197 -1.62 -14.65 -10.09
CA GLU A 197 -2.29 -13.65 -10.91
C GLU A 197 -2.05 -12.24 -10.36
N VAL A 198 -2.30 -12.01 -9.06
CA VAL A 198 -2.05 -10.71 -8.40
C VAL A 198 -0.62 -10.23 -8.64
N PHE A 199 0.37 -11.04 -8.29
CA PHE A 199 1.77 -10.62 -8.43
C PHE A 199 2.24 -10.59 -9.88
N GLY A 200 1.70 -11.42 -10.75
CA GLY A 200 1.94 -11.38 -12.19
C GLY A 200 1.46 -10.08 -12.82
N GLU A 201 0.27 -9.62 -12.46
CA GLU A 201 -0.29 -8.35 -12.94
C GLU A 201 0.49 -7.14 -12.37
N ILE A 202 0.88 -7.17 -11.08
CA ILE A 202 1.72 -6.13 -10.49
C ILE A 202 3.08 -6.07 -11.21
N ALA A 203 3.72 -7.23 -11.43
CA ALA A 203 5.00 -7.31 -12.12
C ALA A 203 4.90 -6.81 -13.59
N GLY A 204 3.83 -7.20 -14.30
CA GLY A 204 3.54 -6.69 -15.64
C GLY A 204 3.32 -5.18 -15.68
N PHE A 205 2.58 -4.66 -14.69
CA PHE A 205 2.35 -3.23 -14.54
C PHE A 205 3.66 -2.46 -14.29
N PHE A 206 4.52 -2.95 -13.40
CA PHE A 206 5.84 -2.35 -13.19
C PHE A 206 6.71 -2.43 -14.43
N GLY A 207 6.73 -3.57 -15.14
CA GLY A 207 7.46 -3.74 -16.39
C GLY A 207 7.01 -2.78 -17.51
N LYS A 208 5.74 -2.35 -17.49
CA LYS A 208 5.21 -1.33 -18.42
C LYS A 208 5.71 0.08 -18.10
N HIS A 209 5.86 0.42 -16.82
CA HIS A 209 6.12 1.79 -16.37
C HIS A 209 7.57 2.08 -15.98
N MET A 210 8.34 1.05 -15.63
CA MET A 210 9.76 1.21 -15.36
C MET A 210 10.54 1.32 -16.68
N ALA A 211 11.61 2.14 -16.69
CA ALA A 211 12.49 2.22 -17.85
C ALA A 211 13.21 0.87 -18.07
N LYS A 212 13.36 0.49 -19.33
CA LYS A 212 14.12 -0.72 -19.72
C LYS A 212 15.61 -0.43 -19.70
#